data_f81a52a150689df2bebe23f273a3e299
#
_entry.id   f81a52a150689df2bebe23f273a3e299
#
_cell.length_a   1.000
_cell.length_b   1.000
_cell.length_c   1.000
_cell.angle_alpha   90.00
_cell.angle_beta   90.00
_cell.angle_gamma   90.00
#
_symmetry.space_group_name_H-M   'P 1'
#
loop_
_entity.id
_entity.type
_entity.pdbx_description
1 polymer ?
#
loop_
_entity_poly.entity_id
_entity_poly.type
_entity_poly.pdbx_seq_one_letter_code
_entity_poly.pdbx_strand_id
1 'polypeptide(L)'
;MLWGFSSPMEKTAISPYKEVNYSEVKIERRLHVYPRWFFIGLVPLNKRMSHTILLIQPTNKPDSRTYSDYESTDECMEGVCKIFEEYLKKSNPSTPSITYDISQLFDYIDSLADLSCLCLVQTQNQAYYEPHNKEWIKESIYVMLRKQAGK
;
A
#
# COMPACT_ATOMS: atom_id res chain seq x y z
N MET A 1 31.80 -46.07 -14.42
CA MET A 1 31.31 -44.80 -14.97
C MET A 1 30.25 -44.24 -14.02
N LEU A 2 30.65 -43.34 -13.15
CA LEU A 2 29.77 -42.71 -12.17
C LEU A 2 29.52 -41.27 -12.65
N TRP A 3 28.32 -40.97 -13.08
CA TRP A 3 27.87 -39.62 -13.38
C TRP A 3 27.41 -38.97 -12.08
N GLY A 4 28.20 -38.05 -11.57
CA GLY A 4 27.83 -37.21 -10.45
C GLY A 4 26.82 -36.15 -10.91
N PHE A 5 25.59 -36.21 -10.41
CA PHE A 5 24.61 -35.14 -10.49
C PHE A 5 24.99 -34.08 -9.47
N SER A 6 25.54 -32.97 -9.96
CA SER A 6 25.67 -31.73 -9.19
C SER A 6 24.28 -31.16 -8.95
N SER A 7 23.89 -31.06 -7.70
CA SER A 7 22.70 -30.32 -7.25
C SER A 7 22.81 -28.84 -7.66
N PRO A 8 21.73 -28.22 -8.16
CA PRO A 8 21.74 -26.79 -8.40
C PRO A 8 21.82 -26.05 -7.08
N MET A 9 22.78 -25.14 -6.95
CA MET A 9 22.90 -24.17 -5.87
C MET A 9 21.58 -23.41 -5.72
N GLU A 10 20.95 -23.61 -4.60
CA GLU A 10 19.84 -22.80 -4.10
C GLU A 10 20.39 -21.39 -3.87
N LYS A 11 20.13 -20.50 -4.81
CA LYS A 11 20.37 -19.07 -4.63
C LYS A 11 19.35 -18.54 -3.62
N THR A 12 19.74 -18.56 -2.37
CA THR A 12 19.05 -17.83 -1.31
C THR A 12 19.11 -16.35 -1.69
N ALA A 13 18.04 -15.83 -2.27
CA ALA A 13 17.87 -14.41 -2.48
C ALA A 13 17.77 -13.77 -1.10
N ILE A 14 18.86 -13.16 -0.65
CA ILE A 14 18.88 -12.32 0.55
C ILE A 14 18.04 -11.12 0.20
N SER A 15 16.82 -11.06 0.74
CA SER A 15 15.97 -9.88 0.67
C SER A 15 16.76 -8.70 1.26
N PRO A 16 16.91 -7.57 0.56
CA PRO A 16 17.61 -6.40 1.07
C PRO A 16 16.82 -5.68 2.17
N TYR A 17 15.64 -6.16 2.51
CA TYR A 17 14.79 -5.56 3.53
C TYR A 17 15.15 -6.16 4.89
N LYS A 18 15.73 -5.31 5.77
CA LYS A 18 15.87 -5.62 7.20
C LYS A 18 14.51 -6.00 7.75
N GLU A 19 14.44 -7.09 8.53
CA GLU A 19 13.26 -7.37 9.36
C GLU A 19 12.99 -6.16 10.27
N VAL A 20 11.97 -5.38 9.92
CA VAL A 20 11.50 -4.27 10.73
C VAL A 20 10.43 -4.82 11.67
N ASN A 21 10.65 -4.69 12.96
CA ASN A 21 9.63 -5.06 13.95
C ASN A 21 8.50 -4.02 13.95
N TYR A 22 7.38 -4.36 13.35
CA TYR A 22 6.20 -3.49 13.21
C TYR A 22 5.26 -3.50 14.43
N SER A 23 5.58 -4.25 15.50
CA SER A 23 4.66 -4.55 16.60
C SER A 23 4.30 -3.36 17.52
N GLU A 24 4.88 -2.18 17.34
CA GLU A 24 4.66 -1.02 18.22
C GLU A 24 3.82 0.11 17.61
N VAL A 25 3.40 0.01 16.33
CA VAL A 25 2.64 1.08 15.68
C VAL A 25 1.16 0.79 15.78
N LYS A 26 0.47 1.46 16.72
CA LYS A 26 -0.99 1.48 16.82
C LYS A 26 -1.55 2.62 15.97
N ILE A 27 -2.52 2.31 15.16
CA ILE A 27 -3.22 3.26 14.30
C ILE A 27 -4.62 3.46 14.86
N GLU A 28 -4.90 4.66 15.39
CA GLU A 28 -6.24 5.05 15.82
C GLU A 28 -6.82 6.05 14.81
N ARG A 29 -7.88 5.66 14.12
CA ARG A 29 -8.55 6.54 13.16
C ARG A 29 -10.02 6.69 13.50
N ARG A 30 -10.46 7.95 13.64
CA ARG A 30 -11.89 8.29 13.63
C ARG A 30 -12.40 8.20 12.20
N LEU A 31 -13.45 7.41 12.01
CA LEU A 31 -14.14 7.32 10.73
C LEU A 31 -14.87 8.64 10.46
N HIS A 32 -14.17 9.60 9.86
CA HIS A 32 -14.80 10.78 9.31
C HIS A 32 -15.25 10.45 7.89
N VAL A 33 -16.56 10.46 7.70
CA VAL A 33 -17.14 10.45 6.35
C VAL A 33 -16.92 11.85 5.77
N TYR A 34 -15.79 12.05 5.10
CA TYR A 34 -15.60 13.27 4.34
C TYR A 34 -16.41 13.18 3.04
N PRO A 35 -17.32 14.13 2.77
CA PRO A 35 -17.99 14.18 1.49
C PRO A 35 -16.94 14.47 0.39
N ARG A 36 -17.07 13.76 -0.73
CA ARG A 36 -16.14 13.73 -1.89
C ARG A 36 -15.75 15.12 -2.46
N TRP A 37 -16.47 16.18 -2.09
CA TRP A 37 -16.21 17.56 -2.57
C TRP A 37 -15.31 18.39 -1.66
N PHE A 38 -14.85 17.87 -0.50
CA PHE A 38 -14.02 18.65 0.44
C PHE A 38 -12.55 18.78 0.00
N PHE A 39 -12.12 18.10 -1.06
CA PHE A 39 -10.75 18.16 -1.59
C PHE A 39 -10.51 19.25 -2.64
N ILE A 40 -11.44 20.21 -2.86
CA ILE A 40 -11.21 21.37 -3.70
C ILE A 40 -10.68 22.51 -2.80
N GLY A 41 -9.44 22.40 -2.36
CA GLY A 41 -8.77 23.42 -1.57
C GLY A 41 -7.31 23.56 -1.95
N LEU A 42 -6.98 24.59 -2.76
CA LEU A 42 -5.64 25.18 -2.94
C LEU A 42 -4.48 24.19 -3.07
N VAL A 43 -4.35 23.57 -4.23
CA VAL A 43 -3.13 22.90 -4.66
C VAL A 43 -2.05 23.98 -4.86
N PRO A 44 -0.92 23.95 -4.15
CA PRO A 44 0.19 24.85 -4.46
C PRO A 44 0.69 24.57 -5.88
N LEU A 45 0.83 25.62 -6.69
CA LEU A 45 1.15 25.58 -8.13
C LEU A 45 2.48 24.89 -8.49
N ASN A 46 3.21 24.33 -7.53
CA ASN A 46 4.54 23.75 -7.75
C ASN A 46 4.67 22.29 -7.26
N LYS A 47 3.56 21.59 -7.03
CA LYS A 47 3.60 20.15 -6.78
C LYS A 47 3.68 19.45 -8.14
N ARG A 48 4.85 18.86 -8.47
CA ARG A 48 4.96 17.89 -9.58
C ARG A 48 3.86 16.87 -9.36
N MET A 49 2.92 16.81 -10.31
CA MET A 49 1.82 15.86 -10.25
C MET A 49 2.40 14.45 -10.34
N SER A 50 2.48 13.77 -9.20
CA SER A 50 2.87 12.38 -9.12
C SER A 50 1.61 11.54 -9.11
N HIS A 51 1.12 11.19 -10.29
CA HIS A 51 -0.05 10.32 -10.43
C HIS A 51 0.31 8.89 -10.04
N THR A 52 -0.55 8.25 -9.26
CA THR A 52 -0.36 6.87 -8.80
C THR A 52 -1.63 6.07 -9.03
N ILE A 53 -1.51 4.92 -9.69
CA ILE A 53 -2.62 3.99 -9.94
C ILE A 53 -2.45 2.79 -9.02
N LEU A 54 -3.45 2.51 -8.18
CA LEU A 54 -3.52 1.33 -7.34
C LEU A 54 -4.29 0.23 -8.06
N LEU A 55 -3.71 -0.95 -8.16
CA LEU A 55 -4.30 -2.16 -8.72
C LEU A 55 -4.54 -3.14 -7.57
N ILE A 56 -5.77 -3.59 -7.37
CA ILE A 56 -6.14 -4.50 -6.30
C ILE A 56 -6.96 -5.68 -6.83
N GLN A 57 -6.60 -6.88 -6.42
CA GLN A 57 -7.34 -8.10 -6.66
C GLN A 57 -7.58 -8.81 -5.32
N PRO A 58 -8.76 -8.67 -4.71
CA PRO A 58 -9.05 -9.28 -3.40
C PRO A 58 -9.04 -10.79 -3.41
N THR A 59 -9.51 -11.41 -4.48
CA THR A 59 -9.62 -12.88 -4.60
C THR A 59 -8.96 -13.39 -5.88
N ASN A 60 -8.75 -14.69 -5.98
CA ASN A 60 -8.17 -15.31 -7.18
C ASN A 60 -9.08 -15.24 -8.43
N LYS A 61 -10.28 -14.68 -8.30
CA LYS A 61 -11.20 -14.50 -9.42
C LYS A 61 -10.80 -13.27 -10.24
N PRO A 62 -10.63 -13.37 -11.57
CA PRO A 62 -10.24 -12.23 -12.42
C PRO A 62 -11.24 -11.05 -12.39
N ASP A 63 -12.52 -11.31 -12.17
CA ASP A 63 -13.57 -10.32 -12.06
C ASP A 63 -13.52 -9.49 -10.76
N SER A 64 -12.69 -9.90 -9.79
CA SER A 64 -12.43 -9.14 -8.56
C SER A 64 -11.39 -8.03 -8.74
N ARG A 65 -10.77 -7.90 -9.91
CA ARG A 65 -9.77 -6.87 -10.20
C ARG A 65 -10.41 -5.51 -10.30
N THR A 66 -9.88 -4.57 -9.54
CA THR A 66 -10.27 -3.16 -9.59
C THR A 66 -9.04 -2.26 -9.59
N TYR A 67 -9.25 -1.00 -9.96
CA TYR A 67 -8.21 0.01 -9.88
C TYR A 67 -8.77 1.32 -9.33
N SER A 68 -7.88 2.12 -8.76
CA SER A 68 -8.16 3.50 -8.32
C SER A 68 -6.95 4.37 -8.62
N ASP A 69 -7.18 5.61 -8.95
CA ASP A 69 -6.13 6.60 -9.21
C ASP A 69 -6.07 7.66 -8.12
N TYR A 70 -4.87 8.15 -7.86
CA TYR A 70 -4.54 9.11 -6.81
C TYR A 70 -3.56 10.16 -7.33
N GLU A 71 -3.64 11.36 -6.79
CA GLU A 71 -2.76 12.47 -7.17
C GLU A 71 -1.33 12.34 -6.60
N SER A 72 -1.12 11.43 -5.63
CA SER A 72 0.18 11.18 -5.04
C SER A 72 0.31 9.78 -4.45
N THR A 73 1.55 9.35 -4.25
CA THR A 73 1.85 8.09 -3.57
C THR A 73 1.32 8.09 -2.13
N ASP A 74 1.46 9.18 -1.39
CA ASP A 74 0.95 9.27 -0.02
C ASP A 74 -0.58 9.12 0.02
N GLU A 75 -1.32 9.74 -0.92
CA GLU A 75 -2.77 9.54 -1.05
C GLU A 75 -3.14 8.10 -1.42
N CYS A 76 -2.34 7.46 -2.27
CA CYS A 76 -2.52 6.06 -2.60
C CYS A 76 -2.34 5.16 -1.36
N MET A 77 -1.31 5.40 -0.54
CA MET A 77 -1.09 4.67 0.71
C MET A 77 -2.21 4.89 1.72
N GLU A 78 -2.72 6.13 1.83
CA GLU A 78 -3.95 6.43 2.60
C GLU A 78 -5.16 5.66 2.05
N GLY A 79 -5.27 5.53 0.74
CA GLY A 79 -6.31 4.75 0.08
C GLY A 79 -6.27 3.27 0.48
N VAL A 80 -5.09 2.67 0.56
CA VAL A 80 -4.92 1.28 1.03
C VAL A 80 -5.37 1.14 2.49
N CYS A 81 -4.99 2.08 3.36
CA CYS A 81 -5.45 2.09 4.75
C CYS A 81 -6.98 2.17 4.84
N LYS A 82 -7.62 3.04 4.05
CA LYS A 82 -9.09 3.19 4.00
C LYS A 82 -9.79 1.91 3.53
N ILE A 83 -9.25 1.20 2.54
CA ILE A 83 -9.81 -0.09 2.08
C ILE A 83 -9.81 -1.09 3.24
N PHE A 84 -8.75 -1.17 4.03
CA PHE A 84 -8.70 -2.03 5.21
C PHE A 84 -9.68 -1.58 6.30
N GLU A 85 -9.78 -0.28 6.56
CA GLU A 85 -10.74 0.28 7.52
C GLU A 85 -12.20 -0.02 7.12
N GLU A 86 -12.53 0.04 5.84
CA GLU A 86 -13.84 -0.36 5.33
C GLU A 86 -14.09 -1.86 5.51
N TYR A 87 -13.06 -2.69 5.32
CA TYR A 87 -13.13 -4.12 5.59
C TYR A 87 -13.42 -4.38 7.08
N LEU A 88 -12.71 -3.71 7.99
CA LEU A 88 -12.94 -3.83 9.45
C LEU A 88 -14.34 -3.33 9.85
N LYS A 89 -14.80 -2.22 9.24
CA LYS A 89 -16.13 -1.65 9.49
C LYS A 89 -17.25 -2.59 9.08
N LYS A 90 -17.11 -3.31 7.98
CA LYS A 90 -18.10 -4.33 7.57
C LYS A 90 -18.27 -5.43 8.62
N SER A 91 -17.18 -5.78 9.30
CA SER A 91 -17.18 -6.77 10.39
C SER A 91 -17.69 -6.19 11.72
N ASN A 92 -17.60 -4.87 11.92
CA ASN A 92 -17.95 -4.17 13.15
C ASN A 92 -18.77 -2.89 12.90
N PRO A 93 -20.01 -2.99 12.38
CA PRO A 93 -20.76 -1.84 11.87
C PRO A 93 -21.19 -0.83 12.95
N SER A 94 -21.19 -1.22 14.23
CA SER A 94 -21.64 -0.39 15.36
C SER A 94 -20.54 0.43 16.04
N THR A 95 -19.26 0.26 15.65
CA THR A 95 -18.14 0.97 16.27
C THR A 95 -17.90 2.34 15.62
N PRO A 96 -17.88 3.45 16.40
CA PRO A 96 -17.68 4.81 15.86
C PRO A 96 -16.22 5.11 15.49
N SER A 97 -15.28 4.33 16.01
CA SER A 97 -13.84 4.44 15.73
C SER A 97 -13.23 3.06 15.57
N ILE A 98 -12.23 2.95 14.70
CA ILE A 98 -11.49 1.72 14.49
C ILE A 98 -10.06 1.95 14.96
N THR A 99 -9.57 1.04 15.82
CA THR A 99 -8.17 0.97 16.24
C THR A 99 -7.61 -0.37 15.78
N TYR A 100 -6.47 -0.35 15.14
CA TYR A 100 -5.78 -1.56 14.68
C TYR A 100 -4.27 -1.40 14.75
N ASP A 101 -3.58 -2.52 14.83
CA ASP A 101 -2.13 -2.55 14.75
C ASP A 101 -1.70 -2.61 13.27
N ILE A 102 -0.57 -2.04 12.93
CA ILE A 102 -0.05 -2.05 11.55
C ILE A 102 0.16 -3.48 11.03
N SER A 103 0.46 -4.44 11.92
CA SER A 103 0.55 -5.87 11.57
C SER A 103 -0.75 -6.39 10.99
N GLN A 104 -1.90 -6.00 11.54
CA GLN A 104 -3.22 -6.42 11.03
C GLN A 104 -3.49 -5.88 9.62
N LEU A 105 -3.04 -4.64 9.33
CA LEU A 105 -3.10 -4.08 7.98
C LEU A 105 -2.19 -4.87 7.02
N PHE A 106 -1.00 -5.24 7.45
CA PHE A 106 -0.06 -5.99 6.63
C PHE A 106 -0.52 -7.42 6.38
N ASP A 107 -1.08 -8.09 7.37
CA ASP A 107 -1.73 -9.40 7.22
C ASP A 107 -2.89 -9.34 6.22
N TYR A 108 -3.69 -8.26 6.26
CA TYR A 108 -4.74 -8.03 5.28
C TYR A 108 -4.18 -7.86 3.87
N ILE A 109 -3.14 -7.04 3.69
CA ILE A 109 -2.47 -6.85 2.39
C ILE A 109 -1.94 -8.19 1.86
N ASP A 110 -1.33 -9.00 2.72
CA ASP A 110 -0.79 -10.30 2.34
C ASP A 110 -1.90 -11.30 1.95
N SER A 111 -3.09 -11.18 2.55
CA SER A 111 -4.26 -12.00 2.24
C SER A 111 -4.89 -11.71 0.87
N LEU A 112 -4.67 -10.54 0.28
CA LEU A 112 -5.16 -10.20 -1.04
C LEU A 112 -4.49 -11.08 -2.11
N ALA A 113 -5.21 -11.49 -3.13
CA ALA A 113 -4.63 -12.27 -4.23
C ALA A 113 -3.53 -11.47 -4.95
N ASP A 114 -3.78 -10.16 -5.21
CA ASP A 114 -2.77 -9.24 -5.74
C ASP A 114 -3.02 -7.82 -5.26
N LEU A 115 -1.92 -7.08 -5.03
CA LEU A 115 -1.89 -5.65 -4.78
C LEU A 115 -0.61 -5.08 -5.35
N SER A 116 -0.74 -4.08 -6.20
CA SER A 116 0.39 -3.37 -6.81
C SER A 116 0.02 -1.92 -7.09
N CYS A 117 1.01 -1.07 -7.27
CA CYS A 117 0.76 0.29 -7.72
C CYS A 117 1.72 0.69 -8.84
N LEU A 118 1.27 1.62 -9.65
CA LEU A 118 2.02 2.23 -10.74
C LEU A 118 2.23 3.71 -10.39
N CYS A 119 3.47 4.09 -10.11
CA CYS A 119 3.84 5.47 -9.79
C CYS A 119 4.38 6.18 -11.03
N LEU A 120 3.80 7.35 -11.39
CA LEU A 120 4.30 8.15 -12.49
C LEU A 120 5.66 8.77 -12.11
N VAL A 121 6.67 8.41 -12.87
CA VAL A 121 8.01 9.01 -12.81
C VAL A 121 8.17 9.95 -13.99
N GLN A 122 8.46 11.22 -13.69
CA GLN A 122 8.74 12.24 -14.69
C GLN A 122 10.18 12.69 -14.60
N THR A 123 10.91 12.55 -15.68
CA THR A 123 12.25 13.09 -15.86
C THR A 123 12.23 14.21 -16.90
N GLN A 124 13.35 14.90 -17.11
CA GLN A 124 13.42 15.97 -18.11
C GLN A 124 13.08 15.53 -19.54
N ASN A 125 13.32 14.23 -19.85
CA ASN A 125 13.21 13.72 -21.21
C ASN A 125 12.11 12.68 -21.41
N GLN A 126 11.53 12.14 -20.32
CA GLN A 126 10.53 11.06 -20.44
C GLN A 126 9.63 10.98 -19.21
N ALA A 127 8.44 10.40 -19.40
CA ALA A 127 7.52 10.03 -18.35
C ALA A 127 7.15 8.56 -18.51
N TYR A 128 7.16 7.80 -17.42
CA TYR A 128 6.78 6.39 -17.40
C TYR A 128 6.19 6.02 -16.04
N TYR A 129 5.46 4.90 -16.00
CA TYR A 129 4.97 4.33 -14.76
C TYR A 129 5.91 3.25 -14.25
N GLU A 130 6.35 3.40 -12.99
CA GLU A 130 7.15 2.41 -12.30
C GLU A 130 6.23 1.51 -11.46
N PRO A 131 6.27 0.17 -11.67
CA PRO A 131 5.46 -0.77 -10.91
C PRO A 131 6.08 -1.08 -9.56
N HIS A 132 5.25 -1.18 -8.52
CA HIS A 132 5.64 -1.55 -7.16
C HIS A 132 4.73 -2.65 -6.62
N ASN A 133 5.31 -3.55 -5.84
CA ASN A 133 4.66 -4.72 -5.26
C ASN A 133 4.13 -4.47 -3.82
N LYS A 134 3.56 -5.51 -3.20
CA LYS A 134 3.02 -5.47 -1.82
C LYS A 134 4.07 -5.03 -0.79
N GLU A 135 5.30 -5.53 -0.90
CA GLU A 135 6.38 -5.22 0.05
C GLU A 135 6.72 -3.75 0.04
N TRP A 136 6.86 -3.17 -1.15
CA TRP A 136 7.10 -1.73 -1.31
C TRP A 136 5.92 -0.90 -0.78
N ILE A 137 4.68 -1.34 -1.01
CA ILE A 137 3.47 -0.67 -0.51
C ILE A 137 3.46 -0.68 1.03
N LYS A 138 3.75 -1.84 1.66
CA LYS A 138 3.84 -1.96 3.13
C LYS A 138 4.89 -1.02 3.72
N GLU A 139 6.07 -0.95 3.11
CA GLU A 139 7.14 -0.04 3.54
C GLU A 139 6.74 1.43 3.38
N SER A 140 6.13 1.79 2.26
CA SER A 140 5.65 3.15 2.00
C SER A 140 4.57 3.58 2.98
N ILE A 141 3.63 2.69 3.33
CA ILE A 141 2.64 2.93 4.39
C ILE A 141 3.32 3.16 5.73
N TYR A 142 4.28 2.33 6.10
CA TYR A 142 5.01 2.47 7.37
C TYR A 142 5.71 3.82 7.46
N VAL A 143 6.42 4.24 6.41
CA VAL A 143 7.10 5.54 6.34
C VAL A 143 6.10 6.70 6.45
N MET A 144 4.98 6.62 5.75
CA MET A 144 3.91 7.63 5.79
C MET A 144 3.34 7.77 7.22
N LEU A 145 2.98 6.67 7.85
CA LEU A 145 2.42 6.66 9.21
C LEU A 145 3.41 7.18 10.27
N ARG A 146 4.67 6.85 10.13
CA ARG A 146 5.72 7.42 11.00
C ARG A 146 5.86 8.92 10.86
N LYS A 147 5.78 9.45 9.65
CA LYS A 147 5.78 10.90 9.41
C LYS A 147 4.58 11.59 10.07
N GLN A 148 3.41 10.94 10.05
CA GLN A 148 2.20 11.46 10.68
C GLN A 148 2.28 11.44 12.21
N ALA A 149 2.84 10.39 12.80
CA ALA A 149 3.01 10.24 14.25
C ALA A 149 4.08 11.17 14.84
N GLY A 150 5.06 11.62 14.04
CA GLY A 150 6.13 12.54 14.46
C GLY A 150 5.78 14.02 14.37
N LYS A 151 4.54 14.35 14.00
CA LYS A 151 3.97 15.70 14.02
C LYS A 151 3.14 15.87 15.29
#